data_698145d28b642e7893262f65f8fc355b
#
_entry.id   698145d28b642e7893262f65f8fc355b
#
_cell.length_a   1.000
_cell.length_b   1.000
_cell.length_c   1.000
_cell.angle_alpha   90.00
_cell.angle_beta   90.00
_cell.angle_gamma   90.00
#
_symmetry.space_group_name_H-M   'P 1'
#
loop_
_entity.id
_entity.type
_entity.pdbx_description
1 polymer ?
#
loop_
_entity_poly.entity_id
_entity_poly.type
_entity_poly.pdbx_seq_one_letter_code
_entity_poly.pdbx_strand_id
1 'polypeptide(L)'
;MDTHIKPAPAESYTPGSPKCGLEFNKIAEATHSYPVTRLLWEPPSSQKQSTDLLATSGDHLRLWSLPSETPAPSPGNSITRSSNHRDVPASKLTPLALLSNSKTPEHTAPLTSLDWNTVSPSLIITSSIDTTCTIWDIPTLTAKTQLIAHDKEVFDVRFCANSVDVFVSCGADGSVRMFDLRSLEHSTIIYEPSAKDDKGLQLRSCLNVELTDPQMPALVEE
;
A
#
# COMPACT_ATOMS: atom_id res chain seq x y z
N MET A 1 -12.54 6.83 7.64
CA MET A 1 -12.65 7.98 6.73
C MET A 1 -13.88 7.80 5.90
N ASP A 2 -14.90 8.59 6.16
CA ASP A 2 -16.10 8.55 5.34
C ASP A 2 -15.78 9.21 4.00
N THR A 3 -15.63 8.39 2.97
CA THR A 3 -15.78 8.89 1.62
C THR A 3 -17.22 9.38 1.50
N HIS A 4 -17.42 10.69 1.59
CA HIS A 4 -18.74 11.28 1.37
C HIS A 4 -19.15 11.08 -0.09
N ILE A 5 -19.59 9.85 -0.41
CA ILE A 5 -20.37 9.57 -1.60
C ILE A 5 -21.82 9.90 -1.20
N LYS A 6 -22.26 11.11 -1.47
CA LYS A 6 -23.69 11.41 -1.41
C LYS A 6 -24.36 10.79 -2.63
N PRO A 7 -25.30 9.85 -2.47
CA PRO A 7 -26.12 9.43 -3.59
C PRO A 7 -26.97 10.61 -4.03
N ALA A 8 -26.93 10.95 -5.31
CA ALA A 8 -27.82 11.93 -5.89
C ALA A 8 -29.26 11.39 -5.86
N PRO A 9 -30.27 12.25 -5.55
CA PRO A 9 -31.67 11.84 -5.62
C PRO A 9 -32.03 11.47 -7.06
N ALA A 10 -32.82 10.39 -7.21
CA ALA A 10 -33.30 9.96 -8.50
C ALA A 10 -34.29 11.00 -9.04
N GLU A 11 -33.85 11.85 -9.96
CA GLU A 11 -34.69 12.79 -10.67
C GLU A 11 -34.98 12.30 -12.09
N SER A 12 -36.21 12.57 -12.50
CA SER A 12 -36.77 12.23 -13.79
C SER A 12 -35.98 12.80 -14.97
N TYR A 13 -35.74 11.96 -15.95
CA TYR A 13 -34.98 12.26 -17.17
C TYR A 13 -35.66 13.35 -18.00
N THR A 14 -35.09 14.54 -18.04
CA THR A 14 -35.34 15.57 -19.03
C THR A 14 -34.15 15.67 -19.98
N PRO A 15 -34.33 15.66 -21.33
CA PRO A 15 -33.22 15.80 -22.27
C PRO A 15 -32.63 17.19 -22.14
N GLY A 16 -31.38 17.27 -21.64
CA GLY A 16 -30.68 18.54 -21.44
C GLY A 16 -30.17 18.77 -20.01
N SER A 17 -30.50 17.91 -19.05
CA SER A 17 -29.96 17.97 -17.67
C SER A 17 -28.47 17.62 -17.66
N PRO A 18 -27.65 18.34 -16.85
CA PRO A 18 -26.27 17.94 -16.64
C PRO A 18 -26.25 16.52 -16.06
N LYS A 19 -25.46 15.63 -16.67
CA LYS A 19 -25.30 14.26 -16.19
C LYS A 19 -24.77 14.32 -14.75
N CYS A 20 -25.55 13.85 -13.78
CA CYS A 20 -25.06 13.61 -12.42
C CYS A 20 -23.97 12.54 -12.49
N GLY A 21 -22.71 12.97 -12.59
CA GLY A 21 -21.52 12.15 -12.53
C GLY A 21 -20.85 12.31 -11.17
N LEU A 22 -20.10 11.31 -10.75
CA LEU A 22 -19.14 11.47 -9.66
C LEU A 22 -18.08 12.47 -10.11
N GLU A 23 -17.89 13.54 -9.36
CA GLU A 23 -16.84 14.52 -9.58
C GLU A 23 -15.68 14.21 -8.64
N PHE A 24 -14.49 14.04 -9.23
CA PHE A 24 -13.26 13.83 -8.47
C PHE A 24 -12.51 15.15 -8.35
N ASN A 25 -12.33 15.61 -7.12
CA ASN A 25 -11.54 16.78 -6.84
C ASN A 25 -10.11 16.37 -6.42
N LYS A 26 -9.11 16.89 -7.13
CA LYS A 26 -7.71 16.67 -6.76
C LYS A 26 -7.38 17.48 -5.51
N ILE A 27 -7.11 16.79 -4.40
CA ILE A 27 -6.79 17.41 -3.11
C ILE A 27 -5.29 17.65 -2.91
N ALA A 28 -4.45 16.74 -3.43
CA ALA A 28 -3.01 16.87 -3.33
C ALA A 28 -2.30 16.12 -4.47
N GLU A 29 -1.05 16.49 -4.70
CA GLU A 29 -0.19 15.83 -5.69
C GLU A 29 1.24 15.71 -5.18
N ALA A 30 1.97 14.71 -5.68
CA ALA A 30 3.40 14.55 -5.48
C ALA A 30 4.08 14.09 -6.76
N THR A 31 5.35 14.46 -6.91
CA THR A 31 6.20 13.94 -7.99
C THR A 31 7.04 12.80 -7.43
N HIS A 32 7.06 11.69 -8.14
CA HIS A 32 7.84 10.52 -7.81
C HIS A 32 8.91 10.31 -8.88
N SER A 33 10.17 10.09 -8.47
CA SER A 33 11.32 9.93 -9.38
C SER A 33 11.34 8.58 -10.11
N TYR A 34 10.60 7.60 -9.57
CA TYR A 34 10.52 6.23 -10.07
C TYR A 34 9.04 5.82 -10.13
N PRO A 35 8.62 4.94 -11.05
CA PRO A 35 7.25 4.45 -11.07
C PRO A 35 6.83 3.89 -9.71
N VAL A 36 5.65 4.31 -9.24
CA VAL A 36 5.09 3.78 -8.00
C VAL A 36 4.57 2.36 -8.27
N THR A 37 5.10 1.38 -7.55
CA THR A 37 4.69 -0.01 -7.67
C THR A 37 3.46 -0.30 -6.82
N ARG A 38 3.37 0.35 -5.66
CA ARG A 38 2.22 0.26 -4.77
C ARG A 38 2.07 1.50 -3.89
N LEU A 39 0.84 1.77 -3.47
CA LEU A 39 0.52 2.80 -2.49
C LEU A 39 -0.53 2.29 -1.50
N LEU A 40 -0.39 2.64 -0.24
CA LEU A 40 -1.33 2.31 0.83
C LEU A 40 -1.46 3.48 1.81
N TRP A 41 -2.68 3.69 2.27
CA TRP A 41 -2.94 4.57 3.40
C TRP A 41 -2.59 3.88 4.73
N GLU A 42 -2.21 4.68 5.72
CA GLU A 42 -2.06 4.20 7.10
C GLU A 42 -3.38 3.56 7.55
N PRO A 43 -3.35 2.31 8.07
CA PRO A 43 -4.55 1.67 8.58
C PRO A 43 -5.12 2.43 9.78
N PRO A 44 -6.45 2.49 9.94
CA PRO A 44 -7.06 3.10 11.09
C PRO A 44 -6.62 2.40 12.38
N SER A 45 -6.27 3.18 13.39
CA SER A 45 -5.88 2.67 14.70
C SER A 45 -6.85 3.18 15.77
N SER A 46 -7.22 2.30 16.70
CA SER A 46 -8.06 2.66 17.85
C SER A 46 -7.36 3.59 18.86
N GLN A 47 -6.04 3.70 18.79
CA GLN A 47 -5.22 4.45 19.75
C GLN A 47 -4.74 5.80 19.23
N LYS A 48 -4.88 6.08 17.95
CA LYS A 48 -4.36 7.30 17.33
C LYS A 48 -5.40 7.87 16.38
N GLN A 49 -5.74 9.15 16.56
CA GLN A 49 -6.47 9.89 15.52
C GLN A 49 -5.71 9.72 14.22
N SER A 50 -6.41 9.33 13.17
CA SER A 50 -5.88 9.11 11.82
C SER A 50 -4.88 10.21 11.48
N THR A 51 -3.60 9.87 11.43
CA THR A 51 -2.62 10.66 10.72
C THR A 51 -2.79 10.26 9.26
N ASP A 52 -3.11 11.22 8.40
CA ASP A 52 -3.30 10.98 6.97
C ASP A 52 -1.95 10.68 6.28
N LEU A 53 -1.34 9.56 6.68
CA LEU A 53 -0.10 9.07 6.09
C LEU A 53 -0.38 8.19 4.88
N LEU A 54 0.39 8.42 3.86
CA LEU A 54 0.43 7.61 2.64
C LEU A 54 1.82 6.99 2.51
N ALA A 55 1.88 5.68 2.29
CA ALA A 55 3.11 4.98 1.94
C ALA A 55 3.13 4.67 0.45
N THR A 56 4.29 4.85 -0.19
CA THR A 56 4.52 4.48 -1.59
C THR A 56 5.80 3.69 -1.73
N SER A 57 5.78 2.63 -2.54
CA SER A 57 6.97 1.88 -2.95
C SER A 57 7.33 2.19 -4.40
N GLY A 58 8.62 2.13 -4.69
CA GLY A 58 9.20 2.35 -6.01
C GLY A 58 10.69 2.04 -5.94
N ASP A 59 11.56 3.02 -6.19
CA ASP A 59 12.99 2.91 -5.90
C ASP A 59 13.27 2.77 -4.38
N HIS A 60 12.42 3.39 -3.54
CA HIS A 60 12.49 3.37 -2.09
C HIS A 60 11.08 3.31 -1.49
N LEU A 61 11.00 3.04 -0.20
CA LEU A 61 9.78 3.28 0.57
C LEU A 61 9.72 4.75 0.97
N ARG A 62 8.64 5.44 0.59
CA ARG A 62 8.39 6.84 0.96
C ARG A 62 7.14 6.97 1.78
N LEU A 63 7.22 7.82 2.79
CA LEU A 63 6.07 8.24 3.59
C LEU A 63 5.73 9.69 3.27
N TRP A 64 4.45 9.96 3.13
CA TRP A 64 3.89 11.26 2.80
C TRP A 64 2.80 11.61 3.79
N SER A 65 2.62 12.89 4.05
CA SER A 65 1.50 13.44 4.79
C SER A 65 0.62 14.27 3.87
N LEU A 66 -0.69 14.15 4.05
CA LEU A 66 -1.62 15.10 3.47
C LEU A 66 -1.42 16.47 4.09
N PRO A 67 -1.52 17.55 3.31
CA PRO A 67 -1.55 18.89 3.85
C PRO A 67 -2.78 19.02 4.76
N SER A 68 -2.57 19.47 5.99
CA SER A 68 -3.67 19.80 6.88
C SER A 68 -4.48 20.94 6.27
N GLU A 69 -5.73 20.68 5.93
CA GLU A 69 -6.68 21.75 5.61
C GLU A 69 -7.03 22.50 6.89
N THR A 70 -6.18 23.43 7.28
CA THR A 70 -6.61 24.55 8.10
C THR A 70 -6.62 25.78 7.20
N PRO A 71 -7.76 26.17 6.63
CA PRO A 71 -7.91 27.54 6.21
C PRO A 71 -7.88 28.38 7.47
N ALA A 72 -6.76 29.05 7.72
CA ALA A 72 -6.76 30.11 8.70
C ALA A 72 -7.89 31.09 8.33
N PRO A 73 -8.84 31.41 9.22
CA PRO A 73 -9.81 32.42 8.93
C PRO A 73 -9.07 33.77 8.88
N SER A 74 -8.82 34.24 7.67
CA SER A 74 -8.41 35.63 7.47
C SER A 74 -9.59 36.52 7.81
N PRO A 75 -9.49 37.38 8.82
CA PRO A 75 -10.48 38.41 9.03
C PRO A 75 -10.22 39.54 8.02
N GLY A 76 -10.87 39.47 6.90
CA GLY A 76 -10.72 40.45 5.84
C GLY A 76 -11.96 40.45 4.94
N ASN A 77 -12.89 41.37 5.20
CA ASN A 77 -13.95 41.76 4.29
C ASN A 77 -13.41 41.99 2.89
N SER A 78 -13.78 41.17 1.94
CA SER A 78 -13.95 41.64 0.57
C SER A 78 -15.02 40.81 -0.13
N ILE A 79 -16.15 41.44 -0.30
CA ILE A 79 -17.22 41.06 -1.18
C ILE A 79 -16.70 41.26 -2.62
N THR A 80 -16.25 40.23 -3.27
CA THR A 80 -16.10 40.24 -4.73
C THR A 80 -16.75 38.98 -5.28
N ARG A 81 -17.96 39.14 -5.82
CA ARG A 81 -18.56 38.20 -6.76
C ARG A 81 -17.63 38.08 -7.96
N SER A 82 -17.00 36.93 -8.11
CA SER A 82 -16.45 36.53 -9.40
C SER A 82 -16.61 35.01 -9.51
N SER A 83 -17.61 34.64 -10.28
CA SER A 83 -17.82 33.30 -10.79
C SER A 83 -16.74 33.02 -11.85
N ASN A 84 -15.60 32.55 -11.44
CA ASN A 84 -14.67 31.84 -12.29
C ASN A 84 -14.16 30.66 -11.48
N HIS A 85 -14.47 29.46 -11.94
CA HIS A 85 -13.83 28.22 -11.52
C HIS A 85 -12.32 28.39 -11.74
N ARG A 86 -11.64 29.02 -10.77
CA ARG A 86 -10.19 28.98 -10.74
C ARG A 86 -9.84 27.63 -10.17
N ASP A 87 -9.17 26.81 -10.96
CA ASP A 87 -8.47 25.64 -10.48
C ASP A 87 -7.64 26.05 -9.26
N VAL A 88 -8.12 25.70 -8.07
CA VAL A 88 -7.32 25.87 -6.86
C VAL A 88 -6.11 24.96 -7.07
N PRO A 89 -4.87 25.50 -7.06
CA PRO A 89 -3.71 24.66 -7.26
C PRO A 89 -3.73 23.55 -6.20
N ALA A 90 -3.66 22.30 -6.64
CA ALA A 90 -3.65 21.18 -5.74
C ALA A 90 -2.49 21.32 -4.74
N SER A 91 -2.76 21.14 -3.48
CA SER A 91 -1.73 21.14 -2.45
C SER A 91 -0.72 20.04 -2.74
N LYS A 92 0.54 20.25 -2.36
CA LYS A 92 1.55 19.19 -2.49
C LYS A 92 1.51 18.28 -1.28
N LEU A 93 1.66 16.98 -1.51
CA LEU A 93 1.94 16.03 -0.43
C LEU A 93 3.27 16.41 0.23
N THR A 94 3.31 16.40 1.55
CA THR A 94 4.53 16.68 2.29
C THR A 94 5.34 15.39 2.45
N PRO A 95 6.57 15.31 1.90
CA PRO A 95 7.43 14.15 2.12
C PRO A 95 7.88 14.11 3.59
N LEU A 96 7.65 13.00 4.28
CA LEU A 96 8.04 12.81 5.68
C LEU A 96 9.32 12.00 5.81
N ALA A 97 9.43 10.91 5.06
CA ALA A 97 10.59 10.03 5.14
C ALA A 97 10.87 9.33 3.80
N LEU A 98 12.15 9.08 3.58
CA LEU A 98 12.67 8.21 2.55
C LEU A 98 13.44 7.09 3.25
N LEU A 99 12.93 5.85 3.15
CA LEU A 99 13.49 4.69 3.83
C LEU A 99 14.23 3.82 2.81
N SER A 100 15.52 3.61 3.08
CA SER A 100 16.39 2.77 2.28
C SER A 100 17.17 1.84 3.18
N ASN A 101 17.31 0.59 2.77
CA ASN A 101 18.12 -0.41 3.48
C ASN A 101 19.55 -0.50 2.95
N SER A 102 19.87 0.26 1.89
CA SER A 102 21.21 0.30 1.33
C SER A 102 22.08 1.32 2.05
N LYS A 103 23.33 0.93 2.33
CA LYS A 103 24.35 1.84 2.84
C LYS A 103 24.80 2.88 1.80
N THR A 104 24.52 2.62 0.53
CA THR A 104 24.84 3.51 -0.59
C THR A 104 23.55 3.79 -1.37
N PRO A 105 23.09 5.04 -1.46
CA PRO A 105 21.85 5.41 -2.15
C PRO A 105 21.83 5.03 -3.64
N GLU A 106 22.99 4.84 -4.24
CA GLU A 106 23.17 4.60 -5.67
C GLU A 106 22.87 3.14 -6.10
N HIS A 107 22.72 2.22 -5.14
CA HIS A 107 22.58 0.79 -5.41
C HIS A 107 21.39 0.14 -4.70
N THR A 108 20.31 0.87 -4.49
CA THR A 108 19.09 0.29 -3.96
C THR A 108 18.33 -0.47 -5.03
N ALA A 109 18.02 -1.73 -4.76
CA ALA A 109 17.15 -2.50 -5.62
C ALA A 109 15.70 -1.96 -5.51
N PRO A 110 15.01 -1.76 -6.64
CA PRO A 110 13.63 -1.31 -6.64
C PRO A 110 12.70 -2.22 -5.83
N LEU A 111 11.75 -1.58 -5.15
CA LEU A 111 10.70 -2.26 -4.42
C LEU A 111 9.57 -2.64 -5.38
N THR A 112 9.09 -3.86 -5.27
CA THR A 112 8.02 -4.40 -6.10
C THR A 112 6.65 -4.22 -5.46
N SER A 113 6.57 -4.29 -4.14
CA SER A 113 5.32 -4.12 -3.40
C SER A 113 5.58 -3.65 -1.97
N LEU A 114 4.51 -3.28 -1.29
CA LEU A 114 4.49 -3.00 0.14
C LEU A 114 3.17 -3.46 0.75
N ASP A 115 3.21 -3.74 2.05
CA ASP A 115 1.99 -3.92 2.84
C ASP A 115 2.12 -3.25 4.20
N TRP A 116 1.01 -2.67 4.67
CA TRP A 116 0.95 -1.99 5.96
C TRP A 116 0.18 -2.86 6.94
N ASN A 117 0.81 -3.22 8.06
CA ASN A 117 0.18 -4.09 9.04
C ASN A 117 -1.06 -3.44 9.66
N THR A 118 -2.21 -4.08 9.53
CA THR A 118 -3.49 -3.54 10.01
C THR A 118 -3.70 -3.73 11.51
N VAL A 119 -2.99 -4.68 12.13
CA VAL A 119 -3.04 -4.95 13.58
C VAL A 119 -2.07 -4.04 14.32
N SER A 120 -0.87 -3.88 13.76
CA SER A 120 0.17 -2.99 14.29
C SER A 120 0.59 -1.99 13.21
N PRO A 121 -0.07 -0.83 13.11
CA PRO A 121 0.24 0.19 12.10
C PRO A 121 1.65 0.78 12.20
N SER A 122 2.42 0.40 13.19
CA SER A 122 3.85 0.72 13.29
C SER A 122 4.72 -0.06 12.32
N LEU A 123 4.20 -1.11 11.65
CA LEU A 123 4.98 -1.98 10.78
C LEU A 123 4.52 -1.87 9.32
N ILE A 124 5.51 -1.69 8.44
CA ILE A 124 5.36 -1.88 7.00
C ILE A 124 6.31 -2.98 6.56
N ILE A 125 5.90 -3.80 5.61
CA ILE A 125 6.78 -4.74 4.91
C ILE A 125 6.90 -4.33 3.45
N THR A 126 8.07 -4.50 2.87
CA THR A 126 8.33 -4.27 1.44
C THR A 126 8.99 -5.49 0.82
N SER A 127 8.69 -5.74 -0.43
CA SER A 127 9.37 -6.73 -1.28
C SER A 127 10.21 -6.04 -2.35
N SER A 128 11.27 -6.71 -2.81
CA SER A 128 12.24 -6.14 -3.74
C SER A 128 12.70 -7.16 -4.80
N ILE A 129 13.23 -6.64 -5.90
CA ILE A 129 13.84 -7.46 -6.96
C ILE A 129 15.15 -8.13 -6.50
N ASP A 130 15.74 -7.70 -5.39
CA ASP A 130 16.96 -8.28 -4.81
C ASP A 130 16.69 -9.56 -4.00
N THR A 131 15.55 -10.20 -4.17
CA THR A 131 15.12 -11.44 -3.50
C THR A 131 14.69 -11.25 -2.03
N THR A 132 14.75 -10.04 -1.51
CA THR A 132 14.50 -9.78 -0.09
C THR A 132 13.12 -9.21 0.21
N CYS A 133 12.68 -9.46 1.45
CA CYS A 133 11.62 -8.70 2.11
C CYS A 133 12.22 -7.93 3.29
N THR A 134 11.79 -6.69 3.47
CA THR A 134 12.24 -5.83 4.57
C THR A 134 11.07 -5.37 5.39
N ILE A 135 11.15 -5.55 6.71
CA ILE A 135 10.19 -5.06 7.69
C ILE A 135 10.71 -3.74 8.25
N TRP A 136 9.89 -2.71 8.19
CA TRP A 136 10.18 -1.35 8.63
C TRP A 136 9.42 -1.02 9.91
N ASP A 137 10.09 -0.40 10.84
CA ASP A 137 9.50 0.22 12.02
C ASP A 137 9.25 1.70 11.74
N ILE A 138 7.99 2.07 11.59
CA ILE A 138 7.59 3.42 11.17
C ILE A 138 7.85 4.49 12.22
N PRO A 139 7.62 4.25 13.52
CA PRO A 139 7.99 5.19 14.57
C PRO A 139 9.46 5.58 14.60
N THR A 140 10.36 4.63 14.34
CA THR A 140 11.81 4.87 14.34
C THR A 140 12.37 5.17 12.95
N LEU A 141 11.59 4.96 11.90
CA LEU A 141 11.99 5.11 10.49
C LEU A 141 13.20 4.25 10.12
N THR A 142 13.28 3.05 10.68
CA THR A 142 14.39 2.12 10.47
C THR A 142 13.93 0.76 9.99
N ALA A 143 14.83 0.05 9.28
CA ALA A 143 14.61 -1.35 8.98
C ALA A 143 14.76 -2.18 10.28
N LYS A 144 13.71 -2.89 10.66
CA LYS A 144 13.72 -3.80 11.79
C LYS A 144 14.36 -5.14 11.44
N THR A 145 14.06 -5.65 10.26
CA THR A 145 14.55 -6.94 9.77
C THR A 145 14.55 -6.94 8.26
N GLN A 146 15.57 -7.56 7.67
CA GLN A 146 15.61 -7.91 6.26
C GLN A 146 15.96 -9.39 6.13
N LEU A 147 15.24 -10.08 5.26
CA LEU A 147 15.45 -11.49 5.01
C LEU A 147 15.41 -11.81 3.51
N ILE A 148 16.17 -12.82 3.09
CA ILE A 148 16.07 -13.41 1.76
C ILE A 148 14.83 -14.27 1.75
N ALA A 149 13.81 -13.85 0.99
CA ALA A 149 12.51 -14.51 0.97
C ALA A 149 12.42 -15.56 -0.14
N HIS A 150 13.05 -15.31 -1.28
CA HIS A 150 12.98 -16.16 -2.47
C HIS A 150 14.34 -16.32 -3.13
N ASP A 151 14.43 -17.27 -4.07
CA ASP A 151 15.65 -17.51 -4.85
C ASP A 151 15.75 -16.59 -6.08
N LYS A 152 14.67 -15.86 -6.37
CA LYS A 152 14.54 -14.86 -7.42
C LYS A 152 13.78 -13.64 -6.92
N GLU A 153 13.50 -12.68 -7.80
CA GLU A 153 12.81 -11.42 -7.48
C GLU A 153 11.49 -11.70 -6.74
N VAL A 154 11.23 -10.95 -5.67
CA VAL A 154 9.95 -11.00 -4.95
C VAL A 154 8.96 -10.06 -5.63
N PHE A 155 7.80 -10.55 -5.99
CA PHE A 155 6.79 -9.77 -6.70
C PHE A 155 5.80 -9.08 -5.78
N ASP A 156 5.35 -9.78 -4.74
CA ASP A 156 4.39 -9.23 -3.79
C ASP A 156 4.61 -9.81 -2.39
N VAL A 157 4.13 -9.06 -1.38
CA VAL A 157 4.22 -9.40 0.03
C VAL A 157 3.00 -8.88 0.77
N ARG A 158 2.49 -9.68 1.73
CA ARG A 158 1.30 -9.35 2.53
C ARG A 158 1.41 -9.88 3.94
N PHE A 159 1.05 -9.06 4.92
CA PHE A 159 0.77 -9.56 6.25
C PHE A 159 -0.49 -10.43 6.25
N CYS A 160 -0.47 -11.50 7.01
CA CYS A 160 -1.68 -12.30 7.23
C CYS A 160 -2.70 -11.49 8.03
N ALA A 161 -3.98 -11.65 7.70
CA ALA A 161 -5.06 -10.99 8.42
C ALA A 161 -4.99 -11.30 9.92
N ASN A 162 -5.22 -10.28 10.74
CA ASN A 162 -5.20 -10.37 12.21
C ASN A 162 -3.86 -10.84 12.82
N SER A 163 -2.75 -10.76 12.08
CA SER A 163 -1.42 -11.10 12.57
C SER A 163 -0.48 -9.90 12.52
N VAL A 164 0.35 -9.76 13.53
CA VAL A 164 1.46 -8.80 13.57
C VAL A 164 2.72 -9.41 12.96
N ASP A 165 2.89 -10.73 13.11
CA ASP A 165 4.16 -11.40 12.90
C ASP A 165 4.21 -12.29 11.66
N VAL A 166 3.04 -12.69 11.11
CA VAL A 166 3.00 -13.62 9.99
C VAL A 166 2.74 -12.88 8.70
N PHE A 167 3.53 -13.19 7.67
CA PHE A 167 3.35 -12.66 6.33
C PHE A 167 3.59 -13.73 5.25
N VAL A 168 3.11 -13.47 4.06
CA VAL A 168 3.33 -14.30 2.88
C VAL A 168 3.98 -13.49 1.78
N SER A 169 4.79 -14.14 0.95
CA SER A 169 5.38 -13.55 -0.24
C SER A 169 5.31 -14.50 -1.43
N CYS A 170 5.34 -13.94 -2.63
CA CYS A 170 5.46 -14.68 -3.87
C CYS A 170 6.60 -14.13 -4.72
N GLY A 171 7.32 -15.02 -5.38
CA GLY A 171 8.52 -14.67 -6.15
C GLY A 171 8.54 -15.22 -7.57
N ALA A 172 9.51 -14.75 -8.33
CA ALA A 172 9.78 -15.22 -9.70
C ALA A 172 10.31 -16.67 -9.76
N ASP A 173 10.66 -17.26 -8.61
CA ASP A 173 10.93 -18.70 -8.49
C ASP A 173 9.66 -19.54 -8.59
N GLY A 174 8.49 -18.90 -8.67
CA GLY A 174 7.18 -19.54 -8.78
C GLY A 174 6.60 -19.99 -7.45
N SER A 175 7.31 -19.82 -6.35
CA SER A 175 6.86 -20.25 -5.03
C SER A 175 6.05 -19.16 -4.30
N VAL A 176 5.19 -19.62 -3.39
CA VAL A 176 4.55 -18.79 -2.34
C VAL A 176 5.04 -19.31 -1.02
N ARG A 177 5.60 -18.42 -0.21
CA ARG A 177 6.20 -18.75 1.08
C ARG A 177 5.58 -17.94 2.21
N MET A 178 5.41 -18.57 3.35
CA MET A 178 4.94 -17.95 4.58
C MET A 178 6.08 -17.87 5.59
N PHE A 179 6.15 -16.74 6.29
CA PHE A 179 7.17 -16.44 7.28
C PHE A 179 6.52 -16.02 8.60
N ASP A 180 7.17 -16.36 9.70
CA ASP A 180 6.83 -15.87 11.03
C ASP A 180 8.02 -15.06 11.57
N LEU A 181 7.80 -13.77 11.86
CA LEU A 181 8.84 -12.87 12.38
C LEU A 181 9.42 -13.29 13.73
N ARG A 182 8.73 -14.18 14.46
CA ARG A 182 9.19 -14.74 15.72
C ARG A 182 10.18 -15.89 15.52
N SER A 183 10.21 -16.48 14.31
CA SER A 183 11.06 -17.61 13.95
C SER A 183 11.42 -17.55 12.48
N LEU A 184 12.38 -16.69 12.13
CA LEU A 184 12.79 -16.45 10.74
C LEU A 184 13.78 -17.50 10.20
N GLU A 185 14.15 -18.49 10.99
CA GLU A 185 15.08 -19.54 10.57
C GLU A 185 14.49 -20.44 9.49
N HIS A 186 13.17 -20.52 9.42
CA HIS A 186 12.46 -21.37 8.48
C HIS A 186 11.27 -20.64 7.86
N SER A 187 11.05 -20.85 6.56
CA SER A 187 9.82 -20.48 5.87
C SER A 187 8.99 -21.72 5.59
N THR A 188 7.67 -21.58 5.58
CA THR A 188 6.76 -22.61 5.11
C THR A 188 6.45 -22.36 3.64
N ILE A 189 6.72 -23.32 2.77
CA ILE A 189 6.33 -23.28 1.36
C ILE A 189 4.84 -23.62 1.30
N ILE A 190 4.01 -22.64 0.90
CA ILE A 190 2.57 -22.84 0.70
C ILE A 190 2.30 -23.41 -0.69
N TYR A 191 3.06 -22.94 -1.67
CA TYR A 191 2.94 -23.37 -3.05
C TYR A 191 4.33 -23.40 -3.71
N GLU A 192 4.56 -24.42 -4.51
CA GLU A 192 5.72 -24.57 -5.37
C GLU A 192 5.29 -25.22 -6.70
N PRO A 193 5.73 -24.70 -7.86
CA PRO A 193 5.38 -25.29 -9.13
C PRO A 193 5.98 -26.70 -9.24
N SER A 194 5.18 -27.68 -9.63
CA SER A 194 5.70 -29.01 -9.90
C SER A 194 6.51 -29.00 -11.21
N ALA A 195 7.59 -29.79 -11.27
CA ALA A 195 8.47 -29.91 -12.45
C ALA A 195 7.73 -30.35 -13.76
N LYS A 196 6.43 -30.67 -13.67
CA LYS A 196 5.57 -31.01 -14.79
C LYS A 196 4.85 -29.83 -15.43
N ASP A 197 4.82 -28.68 -14.75
CA ASP A 197 4.02 -27.51 -15.15
C ASP A 197 4.81 -26.47 -15.94
N ASP A 198 6.06 -26.78 -16.34
CA ASP A 198 6.98 -25.88 -17.06
C ASP A 198 6.53 -25.48 -18.48
N LYS A 199 5.33 -25.89 -18.90
CA LYS A 199 4.74 -25.53 -20.18
C LYS A 199 3.55 -24.58 -19.98
N GLY A 200 3.83 -23.32 -19.68
CA GLY A 200 2.88 -22.25 -19.93
C GLY A 200 2.17 -21.63 -18.75
N LEU A 201 2.72 -21.64 -17.54
CA LEU A 201 2.19 -20.78 -16.47
C LEU A 201 2.62 -19.34 -16.71
N GLN A 202 1.82 -18.62 -17.48
CA GLN A 202 1.76 -17.17 -17.38
C GLN A 202 1.29 -16.85 -15.95
N LEU A 203 2.16 -16.22 -15.17
CA LEU A 203 1.86 -15.71 -13.82
C LEU A 203 0.57 -14.90 -13.85
N ARG A 204 -0.54 -15.54 -13.55
CA ARG A 204 -1.75 -14.82 -13.17
C ARG A 204 -1.48 -14.27 -11.76
N SER A 205 -1.54 -12.98 -11.67
CA SER A 205 -1.47 -12.17 -10.44
C SER A 205 -1.84 -12.97 -9.18
N CYS A 206 -0.88 -13.13 -8.26
CA CYS A 206 -1.12 -13.71 -6.92
C CYS A 206 -2.04 -12.83 -6.03
N LEU A 207 -2.68 -11.84 -6.62
CA LEU A 207 -3.32 -10.71 -5.93
C LEU A 207 -4.67 -11.02 -5.29
N ASN A 208 -5.22 -12.23 -5.40
CA ASN A 208 -6.56 -12.55 -4.90
C ASN A 208 -6.61 -13.70 -3.89
N VAL A 209 -5.62 -13.83 -3.02
CA VAL A 209 -5.81 -14.67 -1.83
C VAL A 209 -6.49 -13.82 -0.76
N GLU A 210 -7.80 -13.64 -0.89
CA GLU A 210 -8.63 -13.27 0.23
C GLU A 210 -8.68 -14.48 1.17
N LEU A 211 -7.89 -14.44 2.24
CA LEU A 211 -8.03 -15.36 3.36
C LEU A 211 -9.28 -14.97 4.17
N THR A 212 -10.45 -15.15 3.55
CA THR A 212 -11.74 -15.08 4.23
C THR A 212 -12.16 -16.51 4.55
N ASP A 213 -11.75 -17.04 5.67
CA ASP A 213 -12.58 -17.85 6.58
C ASP A 213 -11.74 -18.62 7.61
N PRO A 214 -12.07 -18.60 8.92
CA PRO A 214 -11.35 -19.36 9.94
C PRO A 214 -11.76 -20.85 10.00
N GLN A 215 -12.40 -21.41 8.99
CA GLN A 215 -12.71 -22.84 8.92
C GLN A 215 -11.91 -23.53 7.82
N MET A 216 -10.64 -23.83 8.12
CA MET A 216 -9.95 -24.87 7.36
C MET A 216 -10.60 -26.23 7.66
N PRO A 217 -11.08 -26.97 6.65
CA PRO A 217 -11.41 -28.37 6.84
C PRO A 217 -10.13 -29.14 7.16
N ALA A 218 -10.20 -29.98 8.17
CA ALA A 218 -9.12 -30.90 8.52
C ALA A 218 -8.66 -31.67 7.27
N LEU A 219 -7.35 -31.64 6.98
CA LEU A 219 -6.74 -32.53 6.01
C LEU A 219 -6.99 -33.96 6.48
N VAL A 220 -7.78 -34.70 5.71
CA VAL A 220 -7.91 -36.15 5.85
C VAL A 220 -6.67 -36.75 5.19
N GLU A 221 -5.82 -37.38 5.98
CA GLU A 221 -4.75 -38.26 5.50
C GLU A 221 -5.40 -39.48 4.83
N GLU A 222 -5.02 -39.74 3.58
CA GLU A 222 -4.98 -41.08 2.97
C GLU A 222 -3.62 -41.28 2.30
#